data_5285cffa2e29e72b368beabe4351223e
#
_entry.id   5285cffa2e29e72b368beabe4351223e
#
_cell.length_a   1.000
_cell.length_b   1.000
_cell.length_c   1.000
_cell.angle_alpha   90.00
_cell.angle_beta   90.00
_cell.angle_gamma   90.00
#
_symmetry.space_group_name_H-M   'P 1'
#
loop_
_entity.id
_entity.type
_entity.pdbx_description
1 polymer ?
#
loop_
_entity_poly.entity_id
_entity_poly.type
_entity_poly.pdbx_seq_one_letter_code
_entity_poly.pdbx_strand_id
1 'polypeptide(L)'
;LSHDIKTPITSIQVTVEGILDGVIKEEERLHYLTTIGRQTERLNKLVEELDVLTLNAQPQDIADEEVEDVFLDQLLIESMSEFQLQIEQEERDVFIQVKPESAKIKSYYDKLSRILVNLLNNAFKYSEPGTRIEVLAQLTEEELIISVKDEGQGILPEDLEKIFNRLYRVETSRNMKTGGHGLGLAIARELAHQLGGEITAESQHGLGSMFTFHLNLK
;
A
#
# COMPACT_ATOMS: atom_id res chain seq x y z
N LEU A 1 2.31 6.19 15.53
CA LEU A 1 1.66 7.36 14.92
C LEU A 1 2.27 8.68 15.40
N SER A 2 2.26 8.98 16.71
CA SER A 2 2.81 10.23 17.24
C SER A 2 4.31 10.40 16.89
N HIS A 3 5.08 9.34 16.90
CA HIS A 3 6.50 9.35 16.54
C HIS A 3 6.69 9.54 15.02
N ASP A 4 5.86 8.89 14.20
CA ASP A 4 5.96 8.93 12.73
C ASP A 4 5.54 10.30 12.15
N ILE A 5 4.66 11.00 12.85
CA ILE A 5 4.30 12.40 12.56
C ILE A 5 5.37 13.36 13.10
N LYS A 6 5.87 13.12 14.32
CA LYS A 6 6.82 14.01 14.98
C LYS A 6 8.18 14.07 14.26
N THR A 7 8.64 12.94 13.72
CA THR A 7 9.94 12.86 13.02
C THR A 7 10.01 13.79 11.81
N PRO A 8 9.10 13.74 10.82
CA PRO A 8 9.13 14.64 9.68
C PRO A 8 8.91 16.10 10.08
N ILE A 9 8.04 16.40 11.06
CA ILE A 9 7.83 17.75 11.58
C ILE A 9 9.13 18.29 12.17
N THR A 10 9.82 17.53 13.02
CA THR A 10 11.10 17.96 13.61
C THR A 10 12.17 18.17 12.53
N SER A 11 12.22 17.30 11.51
CA SER A 11 13.14 17.46 10.39
C SER A 11 12.88 18.75 9.61
N ILE A 12 11.61 19.05 9.33
CA ILE A 12 11.22 20.33 8.67
C ILE A 12 11.64 21.51 9.54
N GLN A 13 11.29 21.49 10.82
CA GLN A 13 11.57 22.58 11.75
C GLN A 13 13.07 22.87 11.85
N VAL A 14 13.90 21.88 12.12
CA VAL A 14 15.36 22.01 12.23
C VAL A 14 15.96 22.54 10.91
N THR A 15 15.46 22.07 9.77
CA THR A 15 15.93 22.54 8.46
C THR A 15 15.57 24.01 8.23
N VAL A 16 14.33 24.42 8.56
CA VAL A 16 13.88 25.81 8.44
C VAL A 16 14.69 26.72 9.36
N GLU A 17 14.89 26.35 10.62
CA GLU A 17 15.71 27.08 11.59
C GLU A 17 17.15 27.23 11.07
N GLY A 18 17.76 26.16 10.55
CA GLY A 18 19.12 26.22 9.97
C GLY A 18 19.23 27.14 8.76
N ILE A 19 18.16 27.30 7.96
CA ILE A 19 18.12 28.27 6.85
C ILE A 19 17.99 29.69 7.38
N LEU A 20 17.12 29.91 8.36
CA LEU A 20 16.87 31.25 8.94
C LEU A 20 18.08 31.79 9.71
N ASP A 21 18.76 30.93 10.46
CA ASP A 21 19.94 31.28 11.24
C ASP A 21 21.23 31.41 10.40
N GLY A 22 21.11 31.13 9.08
CA GLY A 22 22.25 31.21 8.16
C GLY A 22 23.31 30.14 8.35
N VAL A 23 22.98 29.06 9.09
CA VAL A 23 23.83 27.89 9.26
C VAL A 23 23.92 27.09 7.95
N ILE A 24 22.80 27.00 7.22
CA ILE A 24 22.75 26.39 5.89
C ILE A 24 23.18 27.44 4.85
N LYS A 25 24.26 27.14 4.13
CA LYS A 25 24.79 28.00 3.10
C LYS A 25 23.83 28.12 1.92
N GLU A 26 23.91 29.28 1.20
CA GLU A 26 23.04 29.57 0.06
C GLU A 26 23.09 28.47 -1.03
N GLU A 27 24.28 27.95 -1.27
CA GLU A 27 24.55 26.88 -2.26
C GLU A 27 23.82 25.56 -1.92
N GLU A 28 23.54 25.31 -0.64
CA GLU A 28 22.89 24.11 -0.14
C GLU A 28 21.36 24.26 0.04
N ARG A 29 20.84 25.49 0.01
CA ARG A 29 19.43 25.80 0.29
C ARG A 29 18.46 24.98 -0.55
N LEU A 30 18.73 24.83 -1.86
CA LEU A 30 17.86 24.10 -2.76
C LEU A 30 17.73 22.63 -2.33
N HIS A 31 18.82 22.00 -1.92
CA HIS A 31 18.84 20.63 -1.41
C HIS A 31 17.97 20.49 -0.15
N TYR A 32 18.09 21.44 0.78
CA TYR A 32 17.32 21.41 2.03
C TYR A 32 15.85 21.75 1.81
N LEU A 33 15.51 22.67 0.90
CA LEU A 33 14.13 22.95 0.50
C LEU A 33 13.47 21.71 -0.16
N THR A 34 14.20 20.99 -0.99
CA THR A 34 13.74 19.71 -1.56
C THR A 34 13.48 18.67 -0.47
N THR A 35 14.30 18.67 0.58
CA THR A 35 14.10 17.78 1.73
C THR A 35 12.83 18.15 2.51
N ILE A 36 12.56 19.44 2.72
CA ILE A 36 11.31 19.93 3.32
C ILE A 36 10.11 19.45 2.49
N GLY A 37 10.16 19.66 1.15
CA GLY A 37 9.10 19.18 0.25
C GLY A 37 8.79 17.69 0.43
N ARG A 38 9.81 16.84 0.40
CA ARG A 38 9.64 15.39 0.61
C ARG A 38 9.04 15.04 1.98
N GLN A 39 9.42 15.76 3.05
CA GLN A 39 8.83 15.51 4.38
C GLN A 39 7.37 15.96 4.44
N THR A 40 7.02 17.04 3.75
CA THR A 40 5.63 17.51 3.65
C THR A 40 4.74 16.54 2.87
N GLU A 41 5.22 16.03 1.73
CA GLU A 41 4.53 14.98 0.95
C GLU A 41 4.28 13.73 1.79
N ARG A 42 5.30 13.32 2.57
CA ARG A 42 5.18 12.19 3.49
C ARG A 42 4.12 12.42 4.57
N LEU A 43 4.03 13.65 5.11
CA LEU A 43 3.00 14.00 6.09
C LEU A 43 1.61 13.99 5.46
N ASN A 44 1.44 14.56 4.28
CA ASN A 44 0.17 14.54 3.56
C ASN A 44 -0.32 13.10 3.32
N LYS A 45 0.57 12.22 2.85
CA LYS A 45 0.24 10.80 2.67
C LYS A 45 -0.20 10.13 3.98
N LEU A 46 0.45 10.46 5.11
CA LEU A 46 0.04 9.93 6.42
C LEU A 46 -1.35 10.44 6.84
N VAL A 47 -1.67 11.70 6.56
CA VAL A 47 -3.01 12.28 6.84
C VAL A 47 -4.06 11.56 5.99
N GLU A 48 -3.84 11.42 4.68
CA GLU A 48 -4.75 10.68 3.78
C GLU A 48 -4.96 9.22 4.22
N GLU A 49 -3.89 8.55 4.67
CA GLU A 49 -3.96 7.20 5.22
C GLU A 49 -4.79 7.13 6.50
N LEU A 50 -4.72 8.16 7.34
CA LEU A 50 -5.50 8.25 8.56
C LEU A 50 -6.97 8.56 8.28
N ASP A 51 -7.25 9.42 7.30
CA ASP A 51 -8.61 9.77 6.90
C ASP A 51 -9.38 8.53 6.46
N VAL A 52 -8.80 7.67 5.63
CA VAL A 52 -9.44 6.40 5.26
C VAL A 52 -9.80 5.54 6.47
N LEU A 53 -8.95 5.54 7.49
CA LEU A 53 -9.18 4.74 8.70
C LEU A 53 -10.17 5.38 9.70
N THR A 54 -10.36 6.71 9.59
CA THR A 54 -11.24 7.46 10.52
C THR A 54 -12.63 7.74 9.93
N LEU A 55 -12.75 7.80 8.59
CA LEU A 55 -13.98 8.11 7.85
C LEU A 55 -15.09 7.05 7.99
N ASN A 56 -14.88 5.98 8.75
CA ASN A 56 -15.96 5.06 9.15
C ASN A 56 -17.10 5.73 9.94
N ALA A 57 -17.02 7.03 10.19
CA ALA A 57 -18.01 7.75 11.00
C ALA A 57 -18.98 8.63 10.20
N GLN A 58 -18.75 8.90 8.90
CA GLN A 58 -19.69 9.76 8.16
C GLN A 58 -19.93 9.28 6.70
N PRO A 59 -21.22 9.06 6.34
CA PRO A 59 -21.62 8.69 4.97
C PRO A 59 -21.49 9.83 3.94
N GLN A 60 -20.99 11.00 4.32
CA GLN A 60 -21.08 12.22 3.51
C GLN A 60 -19.91 12.42 2.53
N ASP A 61 -18.77 11.78 2.73
CA ASP A 61 -17.62 11.92 1.81
C ASP A 61 -17.61 10.86 0.67
N ILE A 62 -18.62 9.97 0.66
CA ILE A 62 -18.84 8.96 -0.40
C ILE A 62 -19.54 9.58 -1.62
N ALA A 63 -19.96 10.84 -1.53
CA ALA A 63 -20.87 11.46 -2.50
C ALA A 63 -20.25 11.71 -3.90
N ASP A 64 -18.92 11.65 -4.04
CA ASP A 64 -18.23 11.91 -5.31
C ASP A 64 -17.60 10.64 -5.96
N GLU A 65 -17.67 9.48 -5.30
CA GLU A 65 -17.17 8.25 -5.88
C GLU A 65 -18.25 7.58 -6.74
N GLU A 66 -18.04 7.53 -8.04
CA GLU A 66 -18.98 6.87 -8.97
C GLU A 66 -18.65 5.38 -9.12
N VAL A 67 -19.72 4.56 -9.15
CA VAL A 67 -19.61 3.15 -9.54
C VAL A 67 -19.46 3.09 -11.06
N GLU A 68 -18.37 2.51 -11.52
CA GLU A 68 -18.04 2.39 -12.92
C GLU A 68 -17.76 0.95 -13.37
N ASP A 69 -17.65 0.72 -14.67
CA ASP A 69 -17.17 -0.56 -15.21
C ASP A 69 -15.66 -0.64 -15.05
N VAL A 70 -15.20 -1.42 -14.08
CA VAL A 70 -13.77 -1.66 -13.80
C VAL A 70 -13.31 -2.89 -14.58
N PHE A 71 -12.41 -2.69 -15.54
CA PHE A 71 -11.73 -3.76 -16.26
C PHE A 71 -10.55 -4.28 -15.42
N LEU A 72 -10.57 -5.56 -15.07
CA LEU A 72 -9.60 -6.12 -14.12
C LEU A 72 -8.18 -6.18 -14.68
N ASP A 73 -8.02 -6.42 -15.97
CA ASP A 73 -6.72 -6.37 -16.66
C ASP A 73 -6.09 -4.97 -16.60
N GLN A 74 -6.88 -3.94 -16.89
CA GLN A 74 -6.43 -2.55 -16.78
C GLN A 74 -6.08 -2.19 -15.34
N LEU A 75 -6.93 -2.52 -14.38
CA LEU A 75 -6.70 -2.29 -12.95
C LEU A 75 -5.36 -2.90 -12.49
N LEU A 76 -5.08 -4.17 -12.85
CA LEU A 76 -3.87 -4.85 -12.45
C LEU A 76 -2.62 -4.22 -13.10
N ILE A 77 -2.70 -3.91 -14.39
CA ILE A 77 -1.59 -3.31 -15.14
C ILE A 77 -1.28 -1.91 -14.62
N GLU A 78 -2.29 -1.06 -14.43
CA GLU A 78 -2.11 0.31 -13.94
C GLU A 78 -1.56 0.33 -12.52
N SER A 79 -2.09 -0.51 -11.61
CA SER A 79 -1.57 -0.63 -10.25
C SER A 79 -0.12 -1.13 -10.23
N MET A 80 0.25 -2.05 -11.12
CA MET A 80 1.62 -2.55 -11.23
C MET A 80 2.58 -1.50 -11.82
N SER A 81 2.08 -0.60 -12.66
CA SER A 81 2.89 0.46 -13.29
C SER A 81 3.53 1.41 -12.28
N GLU A 82 2.94 1.59 -11.10
CA GLU A 82 3.53 2.36 -10.00
C GLU A 82 4.88 1.78 -9.53
N PHE A 83 5.11 0.48 -9.77
CA PHE A 83 6.32 -0.25 -9.36
C PHE A 83 7.31 -0.47 -10.51
N GLN A 84 7.05 0.07 -11.73
CA GLN A 84 7.84 -0.19 -12.93
C GLN A 84 9.34 0.04 -12.72
N LEU A 85 9.71 1.16 -12.11
CA LEU A 85 11.11 1.50 -11.85
C LEU A 85 11.76 0.48 -10.89
N GLN A 86 11.04 0.06 -9.85
CA GLN A 86 11.51 -0.92 -8.88
C GLN A 86 11.63 -2.31 -9.51
N ILE A 87 10.69 -2.71 -10.37
CA ILE A 87 10.73 -3.96 -11.13
C ILE A 87 12.00 -4.02 -11.96
N GLU A 88 12.32 -2.96 -12.69
CA GLU A 88 13.50 -2.87 -13.55
C GLU A 88 14.80 -2.86 -12.74
N GLN A 89 14.88 -2.04 -11.67
CA GLN A 89 16.10 -1.92 -10.86
C GLN A 89 16.41 -3.16 -10.04
N GLU A 90 15.40 -3.88 -9.58
CA GLU A 90 15.53 -5.08 -8.76
C GLU A 90 15.43 -6.38 -9.55
N GLU A 91 15.29 -6.30 -10.88
CA GLU A 91 15.15 -7.46 -11.79
C GLU A 91 14.04 -8.43 -11.33
N ARG A 92 12.86 -7.89 -10.94
CA ARG A 92 11.75 -8.68 -10.42
C ARG A 92 11.08 -9.52 -11.51
N ASP A 93 10.78 -10.78 -11.21
CA ASP A 93 9.89 -11.61 -12.03
C ASP A 93 8.43 -11.31 -11.64
N VAL A 94 7.69 -10.64 -12.55
CA VAL A 94 6.30 -10.27 -12.31
C VAL A 94 5.39 -11.07 -13.22
N PHE A 95 4.42 -11.75 -12.62
CA PHE A 95 3.39 -12.51 -13.31
C PHE A 95 2.01 -11.96 -13.02
N ILE A 96 1.26 -11.60 -14.06
CA ILE A 96 -0.11 -11.08 -13.95
C ILE A 96 -1.04 -11.97 -14.77
N GLN A 97 -2.17 -12.38 -14.19
CA GLN A 97 -3.19 -13.15 -14.89
C GLN A 97 -4.59 -12.71 -14.46
N VAL A 98 -5.49 -12.57 -15.43
CA VAL A 98 -6.92 -12.33 -15.23
C VAL A 98 -7.74 -13.46 -15.85
N LYS A 99 -8.73 -13.96 -15.13
CA LYS A 99 -9.66 -15.01 -15.59
C LYS A 99 -11.11 -14.62 -15.26
N PRO A 100 -12.02 -14.63 -16.27
CA PRO A 100 -11.75 -14.73 -17.71
C PRO A 100 -10.99 -13.51 -18.23
N GLU A 101 -10.39 -13.62 -19.41
CA GLU A 101 -9.80 -12.47 -20.10
C GLU A 101 -10.86 -11.37 -20.29
N SER A 102 -10.45 -10.10 -20.15
CA SER A 102 -11.36 -8.94 -20.23
C SER A 102 -12.49 -8.95 -19.18
N ALA A 103 -12.28 -9.62 -18.05
CA ALA A 103 -13.23 -9.59 -16.93
C ALA A 103 -13.44 -8.16 -16.44
N LYS A 104 -14.70 -7.78 -16.19
CA LYS A 104 -15.06 -6.47 -15.64
C LYS A 104 -16.16 -6.61 -14.60
N ILE A 105 -16.16 -5.70 -13.64
CA ILE A 105 -17.21 -5.57 -12.63
C ILE A 105 -17.67 -4.10 -12.51
N LYS A 106 -18.86 -3.89 -11.99
CA LYS A 106 -19.29 -2.56 -11.53
C LYS A 106 -18.81 -2.34 -10.11
N SER A 107 -17.89 -1.40 -9.91
CA SER A 107 -17.30 -1.11 -8.61
C SER A 107 -16.68 0.29 -8.57
N TYR A 108 -16.03 0.62 -7.46
CA TYR A 108 -15.27 1.84 -7.26
C TYR A 108 -13.80 1.59 -7.61
N TYR A 109 -13.36 2.13 -8.76
CA TYR A 109 -12.00 1.92 -9.27
C TYR A 109 -10.93 2.32 -8.25
N ASP A 110 -11.04 3.51 -7.67
CA ASP A 110 -10.07 4.04 -6.73
C ASP A 110 -9.89 3.16 -5.48
N LYS A 111 -10.99 2.61 -4.96
CA LYS A 111 -10.92 1.69 -3.80
C LYS A 111 -10.22 0.39 -4.16
N LEU A 112 -10.56 -0.21 -5.30
CA LEU A 112 -9.91 -1.44 -5.76
C LEU A 112 -8.43 -1.22 -6.06
N SER A 113 -8.08 -0.11 -6.72
CA SER A 113 -6.70 0.27 -6.99
C SER A 113 -5.90 0.47 -5.68
N ARG A 114 -6.46 1.20 -4.70
CA ARG A 114 -5.81 1.40 -3.40
C ARG A 114 -5.62 0.10 -2.61
N ILE A 115 -6.59 -0.83 -2.66
CA ILE A 115 -6.42 -2.17 -2.08
C ILE A 115 -5.22 -2.85 -2.72
N LEU A 116 -5.21 -2.94 -4.05
CA LEU A 116 -4.18 -3.64 -4.80
C LEU A 116 -2.79 -3.02 -4.61
N VAL A 117 -2.67 -1.70 -4.69
CA VAL A 117 -1.41 -0.97 -4.44
C VAL A 117 -0.87 -1.22 -3.03
N ASN A 118 -1.74 -1.28 -2.00
CA ASN A 118 -1.30 -1.61 -0.63
C ASN A 118 -0.79 -3.05 -0.51
N LEU A 119 -1.43 -4.02 -1.18
CA LEU A 119 -0.96 -5.41 -1.20
C LEU A 119 0.36 -5.54 -1.97
N LEU A 120 0.49 -4.86 -3.12
CA LEU A 120 1.73 -4.81 -3.91
C LEU A 120 2.88 -4.16 -3.13
N ASN A 121 2.64 -3.01 -2.50
CA ASN A 121 3.64 -2.36 -1.64
C ASN A 121 4.17 -3.31 -0.56
N ASN A 122 3.29 -4.14 0.01
CA ASN A 122 3.69 -5.16 0.98
C ASN A 122 4.56 -6.23 0.34
N ALA A 123 4.16 -6.77 -0.81
CA ALA A 123 4.91 -7.78 -1.56
C ALA A 123 6.31 -7.29 -1.94
N PHE A 124 6.43 -6.11 -2.57
CA PHE A 124 7.71 -5.51 -2.96
C PHE A 124 8.62 -5.21 -1.76
N LYS A 125 8.04 -4.81 -0.65
CA LYS A 125 8.78 -4.42 0.55
C LYS A 125 9.37 -5.59 1.32
N TYR A 126 8.69 -6.73 1.35
CA TYR A 126 9.06 -7.86 2.20
C TYR A 126 9.62 -9.05 1.44
N SER A 127 9.81 -8.91 0.13
CA SER A 127 10.53 -9.87 -0.70
C SER A 127 11.85 -9.30 -1.21
N GLU A 128 12.82 -10.17 -1.48
CA GLU A 128 14.15 -9.77 -1.94
C GLU A 128 14.15 -9.41 -3.45
N PRO A 129 15.08 -8.56 -3.92
CA PRO A 129 15.31 -8.35 -5.36
C PRO A 129 15.46 -9.67 -6.13
N GLY A 130 14.99 -9.70 -7.39
CA GLY A 130 15.04 -10.89 -8.23
C GLY A 130 13.99 -11.96 -7.94
N THR A 131 13.22 -11.84 -6.86
CA THR A 131 12.15 -12.80 -6.53
C THR A 131 10.87 -12.53 -7.32
N ARG A 132 10.00 -13.55 -7.39
CA ARG A 132 8.74 -13.47 -8.11
C ARG A 132 7.64 -12.80 -7.28
N ILE A 133 6.86 -11.95 -7.97
CA ILE A 133 5.58 -11.42 -7.49
C ILE A 133 4.50 -11.86 -8.48
N GLU A 134 3.47 -12.51 -7.97
CA GLU A 134 2.36 -13.03 -8.75
C GLU A 134 1.06 -12.35 -8.37
N VAL A 135 0.34 -11.81 -9.38
CA VAL A 135 -0.95 -11.15 -9.20
C VAL A 135 -1.99 -11.86 -10.05
N LEU A 136 -2.99 -12.41 -9.39
CA LEU A 136 -4.06 -13.16 -10.05
C LEU A 136 -5.40 -12.49 -9.74
N ALA A 137 -6.23 -12.29 -10.77
CA ALA A 137 -7.63 -11.93 -10.61
C ALA A 137 -8.53 -12.99 -11.24
N GLN A 138 -9.50 -13.47 -10.48
CA GLN A 138 -10.49 -14.43 -10.94
C GLN A 138 -11.89 -13.88 -10.67
N LEU A 139 -12.69 -13.79 -11.73
CA LEU A 139 -14.07 -13.36 -11.67
C LEU A 139 -14.98 -14.53 -12.03
N THR A 140 -15.96 -14.79 -11.17
CA THR A 140 -17.06 -15.73 -11.40
C THR A 140 -18.41 -15.00 -11.33
N GLU A 141 -19.50 -15.70 -11.49
CA GLU A 141 -20.86 -15.14 -11.28
C GLU A 141 -21.15 -14.80 -9.82
N GLU A 142 -20.37 -15.37 -8.88
CA GLU A 142 -20.61 -15.28 -7.44
C GLU A 142 -19.63 -14.36 -6.73
N GLU A 143 -18.39 -14.32 -7.20
CA GLU A 143 -17.30 -13.62 -6.51
C GLU A 143 -16.22 -13.10 -7.44
N LEU A 144 -15.54 -12.04 -6.98
CA LEU A 144 -14.24 -11.60 -7.45
C LEU A 144 -13.19 -11.97 -6.40
N ILE A 145 -12.11 -12.62 -6.85
CA ILE A 145 -10.92 -12.92 -6.05
C ILE A 145 -9.73 -12.24 -6.70
N ILE A 146 -8.98 -11.42 -5.93
CA ILE A 146 -7.70 -10.87 -6.36
C ILE A 146 -6.64 -11.28 -5.35
N SER A 147 -5.60 -11.98 -5.79
CA SER A 147 -4.50 -12.42 -4.93
C SER A 147 -3.17 -11.81 -5.37
N VAL A 148 -2.37 -11.42 -4.38
CA VAL A 148 -0.98 -10.97 -4.53
C VAL A 148 -0.10 -11.91 -3.72
N LYS A 149 0.81 -12.60 -4.39
CA LYS A 149 1.73 -13.56 -3.77
C LYS A 149 3.16 -13.08 -3.96
N ASP A 150 3.94 -13.17 -2.91
CA ASP A 150 5.38 -12.89 -2.88
C ASP A 150 6.18 -14.10 -2.40
N GLU A 151 7.47 -14.14 -2.76
CA GLU A 151 8.46 -15.11 -2.29
C GLU A 151 9.39 -14.46 -1.25
N GLY A 152 8.79 -13.72 -0.30
CA GLY A 152 9.52 -12.98 0.72
C GLY A 152 9.82 -13.76 1.99
N GLN A 153 10.12 -13.03 3.04
CA GLN A 153 10.45 -13.61 4.35
C GLN A 153 9.29 -14.37 5.03
N GLY A 154 8.05 -14.19 4.55
CA GLY A 154 6.86 -14.75 5.17
C GLY A 154 6.54 -14.15 6.54
N ILE A 155 5.47 -14.63 7.14
CA ILE A 155 4.90 -14.12 8.39
C ILE A 155 4.75 -15.29 9.36
N LEU A 156 5.10 -15.07 10.63
CA LEU A 156 4.90 -16.06 11.67
C LEU A 156 3.40 -16.24 11.96
N PRO A 157 2.93 -17.47 12.29
CA PRO A 157 1.52 -17.72 12.57
C PRO A 157 0.92 -16.81 13.65
N GLU A 158 1.70 -16.47 14.67
CA GLU A 158 1.31 -15.59 15.77
C GLU A 158 1.08 -14.12 15.38
N ASP A 159 1.57 -13.73 14.19
CA ASP A 159 1.47 -12.37 13.67
C ASP A 159 0.39 -12.22 12.59
N LEU A 160 -0.06 -13.33 11.96
CA LEU A 160 -0.99 -13.31 10.83
C LEU A 160 -2.29 -12.55 11.11
N GLU A 161 -2.88 -12.70 12.29
CA GLU A 161 -4.08 -11.94 12.66
C GLU A 161 -3.79 -10.48 13.00
N LYS A 162 -2.56 -10.19 13.43
CA LYS A 162 -2.15 -8.86 13.91
C LYS A 162 -1.71 -7.93 12.79
N ILE A 163 -1.23 -8.45 11.65
CA ILE A 163 -0.71 -7.64 10.54
C ILE A 163 -1.73 -6.67 9.95
N PHE A 164 -3.02 -6.94 10.14
CA PHE A 164 -4.12 -6.06 9.73
C PHE A 164 -4.46 -4.99 10.77
N ASN A 165 -3.85 -5.03 11.97
CA ASN A 165 -4.06 -4.00 12.98
C ASN A 165 -3.30 -2.73 12.60
N ARG A 166 -3.94 -1.58 12.86
CA ARG A 166 -3.33 -0.26 12.62
C ARG A 166 -1.99 -0.15 13.34
N LEU A 167 -0.95 0.29 12.61
CA LEU A 167 0.42 0.52 13.13
C LEU A 167 1.14 -0.74 13.60
N TYR A 168 0.58 -1.91 13.36
CA TYR A 168 1.25 -3.15 13.68
C TYR A 168 2.42 -3.41 12.72
N ARG A 169 3.55 -3.81 13.28
CA ARG A 169 4.74 -4.22 12.51
C ARG A 169 5.40 -5.39 13.24
N VAL A 170 5.76 -6.42 12.51
CA VAL A 170 6.56 -7.53 13.03
C VAL A 170 7.91 -7.01 13.52
N GLU A 171 8.40 -7.45 14.66
CA GLU A 171 9.61 -6.90 15.31
C GLU A 171 10.86 -6.97 14.42
N THR A 172 11.03 -8.03 13.65
CA THR A 172 12.11 -8.19 12.67
C THR A 172 12.10 -7.11 11.59
N SER A 173 10.93 -6.60 11.23
CA SER A 173 10.79 -5.54 10.22
C SER A 173 11.07 -4.13 10.76
N ARG A 174 11.14 -3.95 12.09
CA ARG A 174 11.46 -2.65 12.70
C ARG A 174 12.91 -2.22 12.43
N ASN A 175 13.81 -3.17 12.24
CA ASN A 175 15.24 -2.92 11.98
C ASN A 175 15.56 -2.75 10.49
N MET A 176 14.65 -3.06 9.58
CA MET A 176 14.86 -2.82 8.16
C MET A 176 14.68 -1.33 7.85
N LYS A 177 15.61 -0.76 7.07
CA LYS A 177 15.54 0.63 6.52
C LYS A 177 14.33 0.88 5.62
N THR A 178 13.47 -0.10 5.47
CA THR A 178 12.25 -0.08 4.67
C THR A 178 11.16 0.70 5.40
N GLY A 179 11.07 1.98 5.13
CA GLY A 179 10.04 2.87 5.66
C GLY A 179 8.62 2.36 5.36
N GLY A 180 7.76 2.44 6.37
CA GLY A 180 6.33 2.13 6.25
C GLY A 180 5.71 2.20 7.64
N HIS A 181 4.52 2.81 7.71
CA HIS A 181 3.88 3.16 8.98
C HIS A 181 3.03 2.04 9.58
N GLY A 182 2.93 0.86 8.92
CA GLY A 182 2.05 -0.23 9.35
C GLY A 182 0.56 0.08 9.16
N LEU A 183 0.23 0.95 8.21
CA LEU A 183 -1.14 1.34 7.90
C LEU A 183 -1.68 0.65 6.64
N GLY A 184 -0.83 0.27 5.67
CA GLY A 184 -1.26 -0.20 4.35
C GLY A 184 -2.22 -1.39 4.38
N LEU A 185 -1.91 -2.46 5.15
CA LEU A 185 -2.82 -3.62 5.26
C LEU A 185 -4.10 -3.28 6.02
N ALA A 186 -4.04 -2.38 7.02
CA ALA A 186 -5.24 -1.92 7.72
C ALA A 186 -6.15 -1.09 6.78
N ILE A 187 -5.56 -0.26 5.92
CA ILE A 187 -6.28 0.51 4.88
C ILE A 187 -6.90 -0.44 3.86
N ALA A 188 -6.12 -1.39 3.34
CA ALA A 188 -6.62 -2.37 2.37
C ALA A 188 -7.84 -3.14 2.94
N ARG A 189 -7.76 -3.61 4.19
CA ARG A 189 -8.86 -4.30 4.87
C ARG A 189 -10.08 -3.40 5.06
N GLU A 190 -9.88 -2.14 5.43
CA GLU A 190 -10.95 -1.18 5.61
C GLU A 190 -11.69 -0.90 4.29
N LEU A 191 -10.94 -0.64 3.22
CA LEU A 191 -11.52 -0.44 1.89
C LEU A 191 -12.24 -1.70 1.37
N ALA A 192 -11.69 -2.90 1.64
CA ALA A 192 -12.36 -4.15 1.31
C ALA A 192 -13.72 -4.26 2.02
N HIS A 193 -13.79 -3.95 3.33
CA HIS A 193 -15.05 -3.94 4.07
C HIS A 193 -16.04 -2.91 3.52
N GLN A 194 -15.61 -1.72 3.11
CA GLN A 194 -16.46 -0.71 2.49
C GLN A 194 -17.05 -1.18 1.15
N LEU A 195 -16.35 -2.06 0.44
CA LEU A 195 -16.85 -2.71 -0.78
C LEU A 195 -17.74 -3.93 -0.49
N GLY A 196 -17.87 -4.35 0.76
CA GLY A 196 -18.59 -5.57 1.16
C GLY A 196 -17.76 -6.85 1.00
N GLY A 197 -16.45 -6.71 0.87
CA GLY A 197 -15.49 -7.81 0.75
C GLY A 197 -14.63 -7.99 2.00
N GLU A 198 -13.63 -8.86 1.88
CA GLU A 198 -12.65 -9.12 2.94
C GLU A 198 -11.25 -9.37 2.37
N ILE A 199 -10.22 -9.25 3.22
CA ILE A 199 -8.84 -9.62 2.87
C ILE A 199 -8.38 -10.71 3.83
N THR A 200 -7.86 -11.79 3.26
CA THR A 200 -7.21 -12.90 3.97
C THR A 200 -5.72 -12.92 3.70
N ALA A 201 -4.95 -13.56 4.58
CA ALA A 201 -3.52 -13.75 4.41
C ALA A 201 -3.14 -15.20 4.70
N GLU A 202 -2.40 -15.80 3.79
CA GLU A 202 -1.74 -17.09 3.97
C GLU A 202 -0.23 -16.85 3.88
N SER A 203 0.54 -17.41 4.81
CA SER A 203 1.98 -17.22 4.80
C SER A 203 2.70 -18.35 5.49
N GLN A 204 3.91 -18.63 5.00
CA GLN A 204 4.85 -19.53 5.65
C GLN A 204 6.18 -18.80 5.82
N HIS A 205 6.65 -18.71 7.06
CA HIS A 205 7.93 -18.04 7.36
C HIS A 205 9.08 -18.66 6.54
N GLY A 206 9.82 -17.81 5.85
CA GLY A 206 10.92 -18.19 4.94
C GLY A 206 10.49 -18.59 3.52
N LEU A 207 9.18 -18.63 3.19
CA LEU A 207 8.68 -19.04 1.87
C LEU A 207 7.81 -17.99 1.18
N GLY A 208 7.44 -16.92 1.88
CA GLY A 208 6.63 -15.83 1.34
C GLY A 208 5.20 -15.78 1.88
N SER A 209 4.42 -14.89 1.29
CA SER A 209 3.04 -14.61 1.70
C SER A 209 2.12 -14.51 0.49
N MET A 210 0.85 -14.78 0.71
CA MET A 210 -0.22 -14.52 -0.25
C MET A 210 -1.34 -13.77 0.47
N PHE A 211 -1.68 -12.60 -0.07
CA PHE A 211 -2.82 -11.80 0.36
C PHE A 211 -3.92 -11.89 -0.65
N THR A 212 -5.13 -12.17 -0.21
CA THR A 212 -6.27 -12.37 -1.11
C THR A 212 -7.43 -11.46 -0.72
N PHE A 213 -7.86 -10.64 -1.66
CA PHE A 213 -9.11 -9.89 -1.58
C PHE A 213 -10.25 -10.71 -2.16
N HIS A 214 -11.32 -10.84 -1.40
CA HIS A 214 -12.55 -11.52 -1.75
C HIS A 214 -13.69 -10.52 -1.77
N LEU A 215 -14.46 -10.49 -2.86
CA LEU A 215 -15.69 -9.69 -2.98
C LEU A 215 -16.83 -10.59 -3.46
N ASN A 216 -17.86 -10.75 -2.62
CA ASN A 216 -19.06 -11.46 -3.00
C ASN A 216 -19.93 -10.56 -3.88
N LEU A 217 -20.43 -11.08 -5.01
CA LEU A 217 -21.22 -10.35 -6.01
C LEU A 217 -22.73 -10.63 -5.93
N LYS A 218 -23.16 -11.43 -4.93
CA LYS A 218 -24.58 -11.73 -4.67
C LYS A 218 -25.20 -10.83 -3.62
#